data_4278a88a2ee953639c13b454bcd3406b
#
_entry.id   4278a88a2ee953639c13b454bcd3406b
#
_cell.length_a   1.000
_cell.length_b   1.000
_cell.length_c   1.000
_cell.angle_alpha   90.00
_cell.angle_beta   90.00
_cell.angle_gamma   90.00
#
_symmetry.space_group_name_H-M   'P 1'
#
loop_
_entity.id
_entity.type
_entity.pdbx_description
1 polymer ?
#
loop_
_entity_poly.entity_id
_entity_poly.type
_entity_poly.pdbx_seq_one_letter_code
_entity_poly.pdbx_strand_id
1 'polypeptide(L)'
;MLSLGSSVDIATLVSAVSEITNERAIARVRAWIELFVVDLNLCPFARPVVSTDALRIVACESTSLKVIATLLITELDLLSRSSESDIATSVLVFTRGLENFDDYLGFLDDAQTVLKEMGLDGEIQLASFHPDYRFQGEPVDAVSHFTNRAPYPLIHLLRETMVTNALDTYPNPERIPERNIHTLERLGLAG
;
A
#
# COMPACT_ATOMS: atom_id res chain seq x y z
N MET A 1 -8.19 -41.17 33.74
CA MET A 1 -7.10 -41.10 32.75
C MET A 1 -7.54 -40.18 31.65
N LEU A 2 -7.18 -38.93 31.72
CA LEU A 2 -7.44 -37.94 30.67
C LEU A 2 -6.29 -38.01 29.68
N SER A 3 -6.58 -38.43 28.45
CA SER A 3 -5.64 -38.46 27.33
C SER A 3 -5.36 -37.04 26.90
N LEU A 4 -4.27 -36.45 27.33
CA LEU A 4 -3.64 -35.28 26.79
C LEU A 4 -2.78 -35.74 25.60
N GLY A 5 -3.14 -35.37 24.39
CA GLY A 5 -2.30 -35.69 23.25
C GLY A 5 -2.86 -35.35 21.88
N SER A 6 -3.21 -34.13 21.61
CA SER A 6 -3.02 -33.60 20.25
C SER A 6 -1.81 -32.68 20.30
N SER A 7 -0.66 -33.18 19.87
CA SER A 7 0.53 -32.37 19.60
C SER A 7 0.15 -31.45 18.44
N VAL A 8 -0.09 -30.18 18.76
CA VAL A 8 -0.25 -29.15 17.73
C VAL A 8 1.09 -29.07 17.00
N ASP A 9 1.09 -29.36 15.72
CA ASP A 9 2.30 -29.32 14.90
C ASP A 9 2.84 -27.88 14.83
N ILE A 10 4.16 -27.73 14.94
CA ILE A 10 4.83 -26.43 14.90
C ILE A 10 4.51 -25.68 13.59
N ALA A 11 4.38 -26.39 12.47
CA ALA A 11 4.01 -25.78 11.20
C ALA A 11 2.60 -25.14 11.25
N THR A 12 1.64 -25.81 11.90
CA THR A 12 0.29 -25.29 12.13
C THR A 12 0.32 -24.05 13.03
N LEU A 13 1.13 -24.06 14.10
CA LEU A 13 1.29 -22.87 14.96
C LEU A 13 1.95 -21.71 14.23
N VAL A 14 3.00 -21.95 13.47
CA VAL A 14 3.67 -20.92 12.67
C VAL A 14 2.71 -20.33 11.64
N SER A 15 1.93 -21.17 10.95
CA SER A 15 0.91 -20.70 9.99
C SER A 15 -0.16 -19.84 10.67
N ALA A 16 -0.68 -20.26 11.81
CA ALA A 16 -1.68 -19.50 12.56
C ALA A 16 -1.14 -18.15 13.09
N VAL A 17 0.11 -18.11 13.55
CA VAL A 17 0.76 -16.85 13.99
C VAL A 17 0.96 -15.91 12.81
N SER A 18 1.40 -16.41 11.65
CA SER A 18 1.56 -15.62 10.41
C SER A 18 0.23 -15.04 9.95
N GLU A 19 -0.83 -15.84 9.95
CA GLU A 19 -2.18 -15.40 9.58
C GLU A 19 -2.69 -14.27 10.49
N ILE A 20 -2.53 -14.41 11.81
CA ILE A 20 -2.88 -13.36 12.78
C ILE A 20 -2.05 -12.08 12.56
N THR A 21 -0.77 -12.22 12.19
CA THR A 21 0.11 -11.06 11.91
C THR A 21 -0.36 -10.32 10.67
N ASN A 22 -0.69 -11.04 9.60
CA ASN A 22 -1.19 -10.46 8.36
C ASN A 22 -2.56 -9.77 8.55
N GLU A 23 -3.49 -10.39 9.26
CA GLU A 23 -4.79 -9.77 9.58
C GLU A 23 -4.63 -8.45 10.37
N ARG A 24 -3.74 -8.43 11.36
CA ARG A 24 -3.44 -7.21 12.13
C ARG A 24 -2.81 -6.12 11.27
N ALA A 25 -1.92 -6.49 10.35
CA ALA A 25 -1.31 -5.54 9.43
C ALA A 25 -2.35 -4.95 8.47
N ILE A 26 -3.23 -5.78 7.90
CA ILE A 26 -4.34 -5.34 7.04
C ILE A 26 -5.26 -4.39 7.80
N ALA A 27 -5.66 -4.74 9.02
CA ALA A 27 -6.52 -3.89 9.85
C ALA A 27 -5.86 -2.54 10.18
N ARG A 28 -4.55 -2.54 10.47
CA ARG A 28 -3.78 -1.32 10.76
C ARG A 28 -3.65 -0.42 9.53
N VAL A 29 -3.40 -1.00 8.35
CA VAL A 29 -3.31 -0.25 7.10
C VAL A 29 -4.68 0.31 6.72
N ARG A 30 -5.77 -0.46 6.87
CA ARG A 30 -7.13 0.04 6.66
C ARG A 30 -7.44 1.22 7.56
N ALA A 31 -7.15 1.12 8.86
CA ALA A 31 -7.34 2.23 9.79
C ALA A 31 -6.50 3.47 9.42
N TRP A 32 -5.25 3.28 8.97
CA TRP A 32 -4.43 4.38 8.46
C TRP A 32 -5.03 5.03 7.22
N ILE A 33 -5.54 4.24 6.27
CA ILE A 33 -6.21 4.78 5.08
C ILE A 33 -7.43 5.61 5.50
N GLU A 34 -8.27 5.09 6.39
CA GLU A 34 -9.49 5.77 6.84
C GLU A 34 -9.20 7.04 7.63
N LEU A 35 -8.38 6.95 8.70
CA LEU A 35 -8.16 8.04 9.66
C LEU A 35 -7.13 9.07 9.19
N PHE A 36 -6.17 8.68 8.35
CA PHE A 36 -5.12 9.57 7.89
C PHE A 36 -5.36 10.02 6.43
N VAL A 37 -5.53 9.08 5.51
CA VAL A 37 -5.66 9.44 4.09
C VAL A 37 -7.02 10.05 3.78
N VAL A 38 -8.11 9.42 4.26
CA VAL A 38 -9.49 9.83 3.95
C VAL A 38 -9.93 11.01 4.82
N ASP A 39 -9.76 10.94 6.14
CA ASP A 39 -10.27 11.98 7.04
C ASP A 39 -9.50 13.29 6.93
N LEU A 40 -8.19 13.23 6.65
CA LEU A 40 -7.40 14.43 6.33
C LEU A 40 -7.52 14.87 4.87
N ASN A 41 -8.28 14.12 4.06
CA ASN A 41 -8.49 14.38 2.63
C ASN A 41 -7.17 14.50 1.85
N LEU A 42 -6.16 13.67 2.19
CA LEU A 42 -4.87 13.66 1.51
C LEU A 42 -4.97 13.08 0.09
N CYS A 43 -5.90 12.13 -0.10
CA CYS A 43 -6.26 11.60 -1.40
C CYS A 43 -7.78 11.77 -1.61
N PRO A 44 -8.23 12.73 -2.42
CA PRO A 44 -9.67 12.98 -2.62
C PRO A 44 -10.39 11.80 -3.27
N PHE A 45 -9.66 10.88 -3.88
CA PHE A 45 -10.20 9.71 -4.58
C PHE A 45 -10.35 8.48 -3.68
N ALA A 46 -9.76 8.49 -2.49
CA ALA A 46 -9.76 7.35 -1.58
C ALA A 46 -11.15 7.08 -0.98
N ARG A 47 -11.90 8.12 -0.62
CA ARG A 47 -13.19 8.00 0.07
C ARG A 47 -14.21 7.14 -0.69
N PRO A 48 -14.48 7.33 -1.99
CA PRO A 48 -15.40 6.47 -2.73
C PRO A 48 -15.00 4.99 -2.72
N VAL A 49 -13.71 4.71 -2.85
CA VAL A 49 -13.18 3.33 -2.89
C VAL A 49 -13.25 2.67 -1.52
N VAL A 50 -12.89 3.40 -0.45
CA VAL A 50 -12.92 2.88 0.93
C VAL A 50 -14.34 2.60 1.41
N SER A 51 -15.33 3.34 0.88
CA SER A 51 -16.75 3.12 1.22
C SER A 51 -17.37 1.90 0.53
N THR A 52 -16.63 1.23 -0.33
CA THR A 52 -17.03 -0.01 -1.03
C THR A 52 -16.15 -1.18 -0.59
N ASP A 53 -16.55 -2.41 -0.95
CA ASP A 53 -15.72 -3.61 -0.74
C ASP A 53 -14.65 -3.79 -1.82
N ALA A 54 -14.51 -2.82 -2.75
CA ALA A 54 -13.59 -2.88 -3.88
C ALA A 54 -12.13 -2.49 -3.54
N LEU A 55 -11.86 -2.08 -2.29
CA LEU A 55 -10.50 -1.90 -1.79
C LEU A 55 -9.92 -3.24 -1.32
N ARG A 56 -8.98 -3.78 -2.08
CA ARG A 56 -8.25 -5.00 -1.74
C ARG A 56 -6.97 -4.64 -0.98
N ILE A 57 -6.74 -5.27 0.19
CA ILE A 57 -5.50 -5.13 0.96
C ILE A 57 -4.94 -6.54 1.20
N VAL A 58 -3.70 -6.77 0.81
CA VAL A 58 -3.01 -8.07 0.93
C VAL A 58 -1.70 -7.88 1.68
N ALA A 59 -1.46 -8.67 2.73
CA ALA A 59 -0.22 -8.63 3.50
C ALA A 59 0.70 -9.80 3.16
N CYS A 60 2.01 -9.53 3.15
CA CYS A 60 3.08 -10.49 2.91
C CYS A 60 4.09 -10.43 4.05
N GLU A 61 4.34 -11.56 4.71
CA GLU A 61 5.31 -11.71 5.81
C GLU A 61 6.66 -12.28 5.34
N SER A 62 6.86 -12.47 4.04
CA SER A 62 8.08 -13.06 3.51
C SER A 62 9.23 -12.06 3.46
N THR A 63 10.44 -12.53 3.79
CA THR A 63 11.70 -11.83 3.53
C THR A 63 12.31 -12.21 2.18
N SER A 64 11.73 -13.16 1.46
CA SER A 64 12.19 -13.61 0.15
C SER A 64 11.68 -12.68 -0.95
N LEU A 65 12.57 -11.95 -1.61
CA LEU A 65 12.22 -11.09 -2.75
C LEU A 65 11.50 -11.85 -3.85
N LYS A 66 11.81 -13.14 -4.05
CA LYS A 66 11.09 -13.98 -5.01
C LYS A 66 9.62 -14.16 -4.65
N VAL A 67 9.31 -14.37 -3.36
CA VAL A 67 7.92 -14.51 -2.89
C VAL A 67 7.19 -13.17 -3.00
N ILE A 68 7.84 -12.08 -2.62
CA ILE A 68 7.31 -10.71 -2.72
C ILE A 68 7.01 -10.35 -4.18
N ALA A 69 7.95 -10.62 -5.10
CA ALA A 69 7.75 -10.39 -6.53
C ALA A 69 6.64 -11.28 -7.12
N THR A 70 6.53 -12.53 -6.69
CA THR A 70 5.43 -13.43 -7.12
C THR A 70 4.08 -12.88 -6.67
N LEU A 71 3.97 -12.34 -5.45
CA LEU A 71 2.75 -11.69 -4.97
C LEU A 71 2.41 -10.47 -5.82
N LEU A 72 3.39 -9.59 -6.11
CA LEU A 72 3.19 -8.42 -6.97
C LEU A 72 2.63 -8.82 -8.35
N ILE A 73 3.26 -9.79 -9.02
CA ILE A 73 2.81 -10.29 -10.33
C ILE A 73 1.39 -10.84 -10.26
N THR A 74 1.09 -11.61 -9.21
CA THR A 74 -0.24 -12.18 -9.00
C THR A 74 -1.31 -11.10 -8.81
N GLU A 75 -1.00 -10.06 -8.03
CA GLU A 75 -1.95 -8.97 -7.77
C GLU A 75 -2.10 -8.03 -8.97
N LEU A 76 -1.04 -7.83 -9.78
CA LEU A 76 -1.12 -7.10 -11.05
C LEU A 76 -2.03 -7.84 -12.05
N ASP A 77 -1.83 -9.15 -12.23
CA ASP A 77 -2.67 -9.99 -13.10
C ASP A 77 -4.12 -10.02 -12.60
N LEU A 78 -4.34 -10.16 -11.30
CA LEU A 78 -5.68 -10.14 -10.72
C LEU A 78 -6.38 -8.80 -10.95
N LEU A 79 -5.69 -7.69 -10.67
CA LEU A 79 -6.24 -6.35 -10.85
C LEU A 79 -6.57 -6.10 -12.33
N SER A 80 -5.68 -6.44 -13.28
CA SER A 80 -5.89 -6.21 -14.71
C SER A 80 -7.12 -6.97 -15.27
N ARG A 81 -7.44 -8.14 -14.71
CA ARG A 81 -8.57 -8.98 -15.15
C ARG A 81 -9.88 -8.73 -14.40
N SER A 82 -9.82 -8.07 -13.26
CA SER A 82 -11.01 -7.78 -12.45
C SER A 82 -11.74 -6.54 -12.96
N SER A 83 -13.05 -6.49 -12.75
CA SER A 83 -13.79 -5.25 -12.96
C SER A 83 -13.48 -4.22 -11.87
N GLU A 84 -13.68 -2.94 -12.16
CA GLU A 84 -13.52 -1.85 -11.19
C GLU A 84 -14.47 -2.00 -9.99
N SER A 85 -15.65 -2.58 -10.21
CA SER A 85 -16.63 -2.86 -9.14
C SER A 85 -16.21 -3.99 -8.21
N ASP A 86 -15.39 -4.94 -8.69
CA ASP A 86 -14.91 -6.06 -7.90
C ASP A 86 -13.63 -5.71 -7.16
N ILE A 87 -12.65 -5.16 -7.88
CA ILE A 87 -11.40 -4.65 -7.32
C ILE A 87 -11.06 -3.32 -7.99
N ALA A 88 -11.36 -2.23 -7.31
CA ALA A 88 -11.02 -0.89 -7.76
C ALA A 88 -9.51 -0.66 -7.68
N THR A 89 -8.90 -1.14 -6.61
CA THR A 89 -7.46 -0.95 -6.32
C THR A 89 -6.95 -2.01 -5.35
N SER A 90 -5.64 -2.29 -5.40
CA SER A 90 -4.98 -3.24 -4.48
C SER A 90 -3.83 -2.57 -3.73
N VAL A 91 -3.74 -2.83 -2.42
CA VAL A 91 -2.63 -2.38 -1.55
C VAL A 91 -1.85 -3.60 -1.07
N LEU A 92 -0.60 -3.70 -1.49
CA LEU A 92 0.34 -4.73 -1.05
C LEU A 92 1.08 -4.23 0.20
N VAL A 93 0.98 -4.98 1.30
CA VAL A 93 1.58 -4.64 2.60
C VAL A 93 2.72 -5.61 2.88
N PHE A 94 3.92 -5.10 3.03
CA PHE A 94 5.09 -5.91 3.36
C PHE A 94 5.37 -5.78 4.86
N THR A 95 5.01 -6.82 5.62
CA THR A 95 5.20 -6.83 7.08
C THR A 95 6.63 -7.21 7.46
N ARG A 96 7.39 -7.75 6.52
CA ARG A 96 8.81 -8.12 6.61
C ARG A 96 9.49 -8.04 5.24
N GLY A 97 10.82 -7.84 5.27
CA GLY A 97 11.68 -8.00 4.10
C GLY A 97 11.97 -6.74 3.29
N LEU A 98 11.23 -5.67 3.51
CA LEU A 98 11.42 -4.37 2.86
C LEU A 98 11.41 -3.22 3.87
N GLU A 99 11.89 -3.48 5.10
CA GLU A 99 11.92 -2.50 6.19
C GLU A 99 12.98 -1.41 5.95
N ASN A 100 14.05 -1.73 5.22
CA ASN A 100 15.04 -0.74 4.79
C ASN A 100 14.50 0.03 3.60
N PHE A 101 14.56 1.37 3.67
CA PHE A 101 13.99 2.23 2.62
C PHE A 101 14.73 2.12 1.28
N ASP A 102 16.06 1.97 1.29
CA ASP A 102 16.85 1.82 0.05
C ASP A 102 16.59 0.47 -0.63
N ASP A 103 16.46 -0.62 0.15
CA ASP A 103 16.07 -1.93 -0.37
C ASP A 103 14.65 -1.89 -0.96
N TYR A 104 13.74 -1.17 -0.30
CA TYR A 104 12.38 -0.94 -0.79
C TYR A 104 12.36 -0.16 -2.10
N LEU A 105 13.18 0.89 -2.25
CA LEU A 105 13.30 1.65 -3.51
C LEU A 105 13.85 0.78 -4.64
N GLY A 106 14.87 -0.06 -4.36
CA GLY A 106 15.38 -1.02 -5.33
C GLY A 106 14.29 -1.99 -5.80
N PHE A 107 13.49 -2.52 -4.87
CA PHE A 107 12.35 -3.38 -5.22
C PHE A 107 11.26 -2.64 -6.02
N LEU A 108 11.02 -1.36 -5.72
CA LEU A 108 10.06 -0.54 -6.47
C LEU A 108 10.49 -0.34 -7.93
N ASP A 109 11.77 -0.16 -8.20
CA ASP A 109 12.33 -0.06 -9.57
C ASP A 109 12.13 -1.39 -10.33
N ASP A 110 12.38 -2.53 -9.66
CA ASP A 110 12.10 -3.85 -10.22
C ASP A 110 10.59 -4.04 -10.48
N ALA A 111 9.74 -3.59 -9.57
CA ALA A 111 8.28 -3.64 -9.71
C ALA A 111 7.77 -2.83 -10.92
N GLN A 112 8.34 -1.66 -11.19
CA GLN A 112 8.03 -0.86 -12.38
C GLN A 112 8.48 -1.58 -13.67
N THR A 113 9.61 -2.26 -13.63
CA THR A 113 10.09 -3.07 -14.76
C THR A 113 9.14 -4.23 -15.05
N VAL A 114 8.75 -4.97 -14.02
CA VAL A 114 7.77 -6.06 -14.12
C VAL A 114 6.43 -5.59 -14.69
N LEU A 115 5.92 -4.46 -14.21
CA LEU A 115 4.67 -3.87 -14.72
C LEU A 115 4.74 -3.60 -16.23
N LYS A 116 5.86 -3.04 -16.72
CA LYS A 116 6.10 -2.79 -18.16
C LYS A 116 6.22 -4.09 -18.96
N GLU A 117 6.96 -5.09 -18.43
CA GLU A 117 7.10 -6.40 -19.09
C GLU A 117 5.78 -7.16 -19.19
N MET A 118 4.86 -6.95 -18.24
CA MET A 118 3.50 -7.47 -18.30
C MET A 118 2.59 -6.70 -19.28
N GLY A 119 3.06 -5.60 -19.88
CA GLY A 119 2.28 -4.77 -20.79
C GLY A 119 1.18 -3.95 -20.12
N LEU A 120 1.30 -3.70 -18.81
CA LEU A 120 0.31 -2.97 -17.99
C LEU A 120 0.66 -1.48 -17.82
N ASP A 121 1.72 -1.01 -18.47
CA ASP A 121 2.09 0.42 -18.52
C ASP A 121 0.97 1.20 -19.22
N GLY A 122 0.48 2.26 -18.59
CA GLY A 122 -0.69 3.00 -19.06
C GLY A 122 -2.06 2.43 -18.62
N GLU A 123 -2.09 1.25 -17.98
CA GLU A 123 -3.31 0.67 -17.38
C GLU A 123 -3.27 0.72 -15.86
N ILE A 124 -2.12 0.41 -15.28
CA ILE A 124 -1.89 0.39 -13.83
C ILE A 124 -0.67 1.24 -13.51
N GLN A 125 -0.76 2.04 -12.46
CA GLN A 125 0.37 2.77 -11.88
C GLN A 125 0.65 2.29 -10.46
N LEU A 126 1.92 2.38 -10.04
CA LEU A 126 2.36 2.05 -8.69
C LEU A 126 2.55 3.33 -7.87
N ALA A 127 1.89 3.41 -6.73
CA ALA A 127 2.19 4.44 -5.73
C ALA A 127 2.90 3.80 -4.53
N SER A 128 3.94 4.47 -4.04
CA SER A 128 4.87 3.96 -3.05
C SER A 128 4.67 4.63 -1.69
N PHE A 129 4.69 3.81 -0.61
CA PHE A 129 4.59 4.28 0.76
C PHE A 129 5.54 3.47 1.66
N HIS A 130 6.18 4.14 2.62
CA HIS A 130 7.10 3.49 3.54
C HIS A 130 7.12 4.22 4.89
N PRO A 131 7.36 3.55 6.04
CA PRO A 131 7.48 4.25 7.34
C PRO A 131 8.54 5.36 7.34
N ASP A 132 9.67 5.15 6.65
CA ASP A 132 10.78 6.08 6.55
C ASP A 132 10.82 6.81 5.20
N TYR A 133 9.66 7.02 4.56
CA TYR A 133 9.60 7.64 3.23
C TYR A 133 10.28 9.01 3.21
N ARG A 134 11.11 9.25 2.18
CA ARG A 134 11.79 10.52 1.92
C ARG A 134 11.73 10.84 0.44
N PHE A 135 11.29 12.04 0.12
CA PHE A 135 11.39 12.55 -1.25
C PHE A 135 12.82 12.99 -1.53
N GLN A 136 13.34 12.63 -2.69
CA GLN A 136 14.66 13.04 -3.15
C GLN A 136 14.73 14.57 -3.29
N GLY A 137 15.78 15.16 -2.76
CA GLY A 137 16.00 16.62 -2.82
C GLY A 137 15.30 17.44 -1.74
N GLU A 138 14.40 16.82 -0.94
CA GLU A 138 13.77 17.48 0.19
C GLU A 138 14.65 17.37 1.47
N PRO A 139 14.60 18.36 2.38
CA PRO A 139 15.23 18.26 3.69
C PRO A 139 14.77 17.01 4.45
N VAL A 140 15.65 16.44 5.29
CA VAL A 140 15.36 15.19 6.04
C VAL A 140 14.13 15.31 6.93
N ASP A 141 13.84 16.50 7.42
CA ASP A 141 12.72 16.87 8.28
C ASP A 141 11.53 17.45 7.51
N ALA A 142 11.50 17.37 6.19
CA ALA A 142 10.42 17.93 5.40
C ALA A 142 9.07 17.26 5.70
N VAL A 143 8.06 18.09 5.95
CA VAL A 143 6.68 17.64 6.20
C VAL A 143 6.10 16.90 5.00
N SER A 144 6.55 17.21 3.79
CA SER A 144 6.17 16.52 2.55
C SER A 144 6.34 15.00 2.63
N HIS A 145 7.35 14.51 3.34
CA HIS A 145 7.59 13.06 3.50
C HIS A 145 6.40 12.32 4.10
N PHE A 146 5.67 12.96 5.02
CA PHE A 146 4.51 12.35 5.69
C PHE A 146 3.35 12.03 4.75
N THR A 147 3.27 12.67 3.57
CA THR A 147 2.24 12.34 2.58
C THR A 147 2.36 10.89 2.08
N ASN A 148 3.57 10.33 2.12
CA ASN A 148 3.86 8.97 1.68
C ASN A 148 4.37 8.05 2.81
N ARG A 149 4.36 8.52 4.07
CA ARG A 149 4.63 7.65 5.22
C ARG A 149 3.42 6.82 5.57
N ALA A 150 3.64 5.52 5.77
CA ALA A 150 2.63 4.52 6.09
C ALA A 150 3.09 3.60 7.23
N PRO A 151 2.19 2.84 7.89
CA PRO A 151 2.55 1.95 8.99
C PRO A 151 3.51 0.80 8.64
N TYR A 152 3.59 0.46 7.35
CA TYR A 152 4.44 -0.57 6.75
C TYR A 152 4.92 -0.11 5.38
N PRO A 153 5.97 -0.72 4.81
CA PRO A 153 6.23 -0.61 3.38
C PRO A 153 5.01 -1.09 2.58
N LEU A 154 4.53 -0.28 1.66
CA LEU A 154 3.35 -0.57 0.84
C LEU A 154 3.65 -0.27 -0.64
N ILE A 155 3.07 -1.06 -1.54
CA ILE A 155 2.87 -0.68 -2.94
C ILE A 155 1.36 -0.67 -3.21
N HIS A 156 0.87 0.45 -3.72
CA HIS A 156 -0.52 0.64 -4.08
C HIS A 156 -0.66 0.55 -5.59
N LEU A 157 -1.44 -0.41 -6.06
CA LEU A 157 -1.74 -0.64 -7.48
C LEU A 157 -3.01 0.14 -7.82
N LEU A 158 -2.89 1.12 -8.70
CA LEU A 158 -3.97 2.03 -9.09
C LEU A 158 -4.29 1.87 -10.58
N ARG A 159 -5.57 1.81 -10.93
CA ARG A 159 -6.00 1.89 -12.33
C ARG A 159 -5.81 3.32 -12.83
N GLU A 160 -5.05 3.52 -13.91
CA GLU A 160 -4.81 4.86 -14.45
C GLU A 160 -6.09 5.54 -14.90
N THR A 161 -7.03 4.79 -15.47
CA THR A 161 -8.33 5.33 -15.88
C THR A 161 -9.13 5.91 -14.71
N MET A 162 -9.11 5.25 -13.54
CA MET A 162 -9.77 5.77 -12.34
C MET A 162 -9.12 7.06 -11.84
N VAL A 163 -7.80 7.11 -11.82
CA VAL A 163 -7.05 8.28 -11.41
C VAL A 163 -7.34 9.44 -12.35
N THR A 164 -7.27 9.23 -13.66
CA THR A 164 -7.56 10.23 -14.69
C THR A 164 -8.98 10.78 -14.54
N ASN A 165 -10.00 9.91 -14.50
CA ASN A 165 -11.39 10.32 -14.33
C ASN A 165 -11.63 11.13 -13.04
N ALA A 166 -10.94 10.78 -11.98
CA ALA A 166 -11.03 11.47 -10.71
C ALA A 166 -10.34 12.85 -10.76
N LEU A 167 -9.17 12.95 -11.41
CA LEU A 167 -8.47 14.23 -11.61
C LEU A 167 -9.26 15.18 -12.52
N ASP A 168 -9.88 14.68 -13.58
CA ASP A 168 -10.69 15.49 -14.53
C ASP A 168 -11.88 16.19 -13.84
N THR A 169 -12.40 15.58 -12.78
CA THR A 169 -13.55 16.14 -12.03
C THR A 169 -13.15 16.92 -10.80
N TYR A 170 -11.88 16.86 -10.39
CA TYR A 170 -11.40 17.51 -9.15
C TYR A 170 -10.89 18.93 -9.44
N PRO A 171 -11.33 19.95 -8.67
CA PRO A 171 -10.89 21.33 -8.89
C PRO A 171 -9.41 21.50 -8.50
N ASN A 172 -8.60 22.00 -9.45
CA ASN A 172 -7.17 22.29 -9.28
C ASN A 172 -6.36 21.10 -8.75
N PRO A 173 -6.36 19.94 -9.45
CA PRO A 173 -5.72 18.71 -8.97
C PRO A 173 -4.21 18.89 -8.77
N GLU A 174 -3.56 19.79 -9.50
CA GLU A 174 -2.14 20.14 -9.37
C GLU A 174 -1.78 20.72 -7.99
N ARG A 175 -2.78 21.22 -7.25
CA ARG A 175 -2.60 21.78 -5.90
C ARG A 175 -2.77 20.76 -4.77
N ILE A 176 -3.07 19.51 -5.10
CA ILE A 176 -3.23 18.44 -4.09
C ILE A 176 -1.97 18.29 -3.22
N PRO A 177 -0.74 18.23 -3.77
CA PRO A 177 0.47 18.08 -2.96
C PRO A 177 0.68 19.27 -2.00
N GLU A 178 0.54 20.49 -2.48
CA GLU A 178 0.69 21.72 -1.68
C GLU A 178 -0.34 21.76 -0.52
N ARG A 179 -1.60 21.44 -0.82
CA ARG A 179 -2.66 21.38 0.17
C ARG A 179 -2.41 20.29 1.23
N ASN A 180 -1.89 19.15 0.83
CA ASN A 180 -1.56 18.06 1.73
C ASN A 180 -0.46 18.47 2.70
N ILE A 181 0.62 19.08 2.22
CA ILE A 181 1.72 19.60 3.05
C ILE A 181 1.15 20.60 4.06
N HIS A 182 0.38 21.60 3.60
CA HIS A 182 -0.23 22.57 4.48
C HIS A 182 -1.16 21.96 5.55
N THR A 183 -1.90 20.92 5.18
CA THR A 183 -2.75 20.17 6.14
C THR A 183 -1.91 19.52 7.23
N LEU A 184 -0.80 18.89 6.85
CA LEU A 184 0.10 18.19 7.78
C LEU A 184 0.87 19.16 8.68
N GLU A 185 1.31 20.30 8.16
CA GLU A 185 1.93 21.39 8.95
C GLU A 185 0.99 21.90 10.04
N ARG A 186 -0.29 22.11 9.71
CA ARG A 186 -1.30 22.55 10.68
C ARG A 186 -1.56 21.54 11.80
N LEU A 187 -1.30 20.28 11.57
CA LEU A 187 -1.40 19.22 12.58
C LEU A 187 -0.17 19.14 13.49
N GLY A 188 0.83 20.00 13.26
CA GLY A 188 2.05 20.03 14.06
C GLY A 188 2.98 18.84 13.76
N LEU A 189 2.81 18.17 12.62
CA LEU A 189 3.80 17.26 12.10
C LEU A 189 4.96 18.11 11.58
N ALA A 190 5.84 18.48 12.50
CA ALA A 190 7.16 18.99 12.18
C ALA A 190 8.08 17.76 12.16
N GLY A 191 8.96 17.67 11.17
CA GLY A 191 9.99 16.67 11.10
C GLY A 191 10.99 16.79 12.24
#